data_39a5ed3e2bcc7786b81db1cc78a33d77
#
_entry.id   39a5ed3e2bcc7786b81db1cc78a33d77
#
_cell.length_a   1.000
_cell.length_b   1.000
_cell.length_c   1.000
_cell.angle_alpha   90.00
_cell.angle_beta   90.00
_cell.angle_gamma   90.00
#
_symmetry.space_group_name_H-M   'P 1'
#
loop_
_entity.id
_entity.type
_entity.pdbx_description
1 polymer ?
#
loop_
_entity_poly.entity_id
_entity_poly.type
_entity_poly.pdbx_seq_one_letter_code
_entity_poly.pdbx_strand_id
1 'polypeptide(L)'
;MKGSRSVVTGGAGFIGSNLVDHLVRIGHKVIVLDNFVSGKKANLAHHKKKDVKIIRADISKSKNLDKYFKRADYVFHLAGLAEIIPSIKNPKKYFNTNVLGTLKVVEAAKREGVKKLIYAASSSCYGSPKNFPTSEKEKIDIKHPYGLTKFLGEQLVLKYATNFNMPNISFRFFNVYGPRLNMSGQYSAVFGNFLKQRRTNKPLTIVGDGKQTRDFIHVDDLTNAFIKVAKSNLVNKIYNLGSGKETSINKIANLFGGKKKFIPKRPREPKRSLANISKIKKDIHWKPTITIQEGVRRLLKN
;
A
#
# COMPACT_ATOMS: atom_id res chain seq x y z
N MET A 1 10.13 16.59 -12.99
CA MET A 1 9.74 16.37 -11.57
C MET A 1 10.78 16.85 -10.52
N LYS A 2 12.03 17.17 -10.92
CA LYS A 2 12.98 17.81 -9.99
C LYS A 2 12.39 19.15 -9.52
N GLY A 3 12.40 19.39 -8.19
CA GLY A 3 11.77 20.58 -7.60
C GLY A 3 10.26 20.49 -7.34
N SER A 4 9.57 19.42 -7.80
CA SER A 4 8.14 19.24 -7.53
C SER A 4 7.85 19.11 -6.03
N ARG A 5 6.66 19.57 -5.63
CA ARG A 5 6.16 19.44 -4.26
C ARG A 5 5.14 18.29 -4.19
N SER A 6 5.35 17.37 -3.26
CA SER A 6 4.47 16.22 -3.05
C SER A 6 3.91 16.18 -1.63
N VAL A 7 2.65 15.82 -1.50
CA VAL A 7 2.04 15.47 -0.22
C VAL A 7 1.89 13.95 -0.15
N VAL A 8 2.41 13.33 0.92
CA VAL A 8 2.27 11.91 1.17
C VAL A 8 1.49 11.72 2.47
N THR A 9 0.22 11.33 2.38
CA THR A 9 -0.54 10.97 3.57
C THR A 9 -0.20 9.53 3.96
N GLY A 10 -0.04 9.24 5.27
CA GLY A 10 0.48 7.96 5.73
C GLY A 10 1.96 7.77 5.42
N GLY A 11 2.70 8.88 5.23
CA GLY A 11 4.09 8.84 4.79
C GLY A 11 5.10 8.36 5.84
N ALA A 12 4.73 8.22 7.11
CA ALA A 12 5.56 7.61 8.14
C ALA A 12 5.33 6.08 8.29
N GLY A 13 4.36 5.52 7.56
CA GLY A 13 4.06 4.09 7.50
C GLY A 13 5.07 3.30 6.67
N PHE A 14 4.84 2.00 6.55
CA PHE A 14 5.69 1.08 5.78
C PHE A 14 5.86 1.54 4.31
N ILE A 15 4.79 1.52 3.53
CA ILE A 15 4.86 1.87 2.09
C ILE A 15 5.18 3.36 1.92
N GLY A 16 4.53 4.22 2.73
CA GLY A 16 4.66 5.67 2.63
C GLY A 16 6.09 6.16 2.83
N SER A 17 6.81 5.62 3.81
CA SER A 17 8.20 6.04 4.08
C SER A 17 9.17 5.60 2.99
N ASN A 18 8.99 4.42 2.38
CA ASN A 18 9.77 4.00 1.22
C ASN A 18 9.47 4.87 -0.01
N LEU A 19 8.21 5.32 -0.18
CA LEU A 19 7.87 6.26 -1.24
C LEU A 19 8.48 7.64 -1.00
N VAL A 20 8.49 8.13 0.25
CA VAL A 20 9.15 9.40 0.62
C VAL A 20 10.63 9.35 0.26
N ASP A 21 11.35 8.26 0.59
CA ASP A 21 12.76 8.08 0.20
C ASP A 21 12.94 8.21 -1.32
N HIS A 22 12.07 7.57 -2.08
CA HIS A 22 12.17 7.60 -3.53
C HIS A 22 11.88 9.00 -4.09
N LEU A 23 10.86 9.70 -3.58
CA LEU A 23 10.52 11.07 -3.97
C LEU A 23 11.66 12.05 -3.68
N VAL A 24 12.26 11.98 -2.49
CA VAL A 24 13.40 12.82 -2.12
C VAL A 24 14.61 12.55 -3.02
N ARG A 25 14.90 11.27 -3.30
CA ARG A 25 16.01 10.88 -4.19
C ARG A 25 15.89 11.48 -5.59
N ILE A 26 14.67 11.65 -6.09
CA ILE A 26 14.42 12.28 -7.40
C ILE A 26 14.19 13.80 -7.31
N GLY A 27 14.47 14.41 -6.16
CA GLY A 27 14.49 15.86 -5.94
C GLY A 27 13.15 16.51 -5.62
N HIS A 28 12.16 15.76 -5.11
CA HIS A 28 10.92 16.35 -4.61
C HIS A 28 11.11 16.98 -3.22
N LYS A 29 10.34 18.04 -2.94
CA LYS A 29 10.06 18.51 -1.60
C LYS A 29 8.80 17.82 -1.11
N VAL A 30 8.87 17.12 0.03
CA VAL A 30 7.79 16.26 0.50
C VAL A 30 7.18 16.79 1.79
N ILE A 31 5.85 16.89 1.82
CA ILE A 31 5.08 17.08 3.04
C ILE A 31 4.47 15.73 3.40
N VAL A 32 4.79 15.23 4.59
CA VAL A 32 4.21 14.01 5.14
C VAL A 32 3.12 14.37 6.11
N LEU A 33 1.91 13.82 5.90
CA LEU A 33 0.80 13.86 6.86
C LEU A 33 0.61 12.47 7.45
N ASP A 34 0.80 12.32 8.77
CA ASP A 34 0.65 11.05 9.46
C ASP A 34 0.15 11.28 10.90
N ASN A 35 -0.73 10.42 11.40
CA ASN A 35 -1.20 10.49 12.78
C ASN A 35 -0.38 9.61 13.73
N PHE A 36 0.56 8.82 13.18
CA PHE A 36 1.45 7.89 13.88
C PHE A 36 0.76 6.75 14.64
N VAL A 37 -0.45 6.36 14.22
CA VAL A 37 -1.12 5.17 14.76
C VAL A 37 -0.37 3.89 14.37
N SER A 38 0.13 3.82 13.14
CA SER A 38 0.96 2.71 12.63
C SER A 38 2.30 3.17 12.09
N GLY A 39 2.42 4.42 11.65
CA GLY A 39 3.65 5.05 11.21
C GLY A 39 4.60 5.38 12.36
N LYS A 40 5.90 5.47 12.06
CA LYS A 40 6.95 5.79 13.04
C LYS A 40 7.78 6.97 12.53
N LYS A 41 8.02 7.98 13.39
CA LYS A 41 8.91 9.11 13.04
C LYS A 41 10.29 8.65 12.63
N ALA A 42 10.82 7.59 13.27
CA ALA A 42 12.10 6.98 12.97
C ALA A 42 12.25 6.54 11.51
N ASN A 43 11.15 6.18 10.84
CA ASN A 43 11.17 5.80 9.42
C ASN A 43 11.60 6.94 8.49
N LEU A 44 11.56 8.19 8.96
CA LEU A 44 11.86 9.40 8.19
C LEU A 44 12.99 10.25 8.80
N ALA A 45 13.60 9.79 9.91
CA ALA A 45 14.57 10.57 10.68
C ALA A 45 15.86 10.92 9.90
N HIS A 46 16.18 10.13 8.87
CA HIS A 46 17.36 10.33 8.03
C HIS A 46 17.21 11.45 6.99
N HIS A 47 16.00 12.00 6.80
CA HIS A 47 15.77 13.10 5.87
C HIS A 47 16.06 14.47 6.48
N LYS A 48 16.64 15.36 5.67
CA LYS A 48 16.83 16.76 6.06
C LYS A 48 15.49 17.50 6.11
N LYS A 49 15.30 18.37 7.11
CA LYS A 49 14.06 19.18 7.27
C LYS A 49 13.70 20.04 6.03
N LYS A 50 14.70 20.44 5.25
CA LYS A 50 14.49 21.18 3.99
C LYS A 50 13.87 20.33 2.87
N ASP A 51 13.98 19.00 2.94
CA ASP A 51 13.49 18.07 1.92
C ASP A 51 12.19 17.41 2.34
N VAL A 52 12.02 17.12 3.64
CA VAL A 52 10.81 16.48 4.18
C VAL A 52 10.27 17.25 5.38
N LYS A 53 9.05 17.76 5.25
CA LYS A 53 8.29 18.36 6.36
C LYS A 53 7.28 17.36 6.90
N ILE A 54 7.45 16.96 8.16
CA ILE A 54 6.58 15.97 8.81
C ILE A 54 5.55 16.70 9.65
N ILE A 55 4.27 16.43 9.39
CA ILE A 55 3.12 17.03 10.07
C ILE A 55 2.32 15.91 10.76
N ARG A 56 2.10 16.03 12.06
CA ARG A 56 1.17 15.15 12.77
C ARG A 56 -0.27 15.58 12.45
N ALA A 57 -0.96 14.78 11.64
CA ALA A 57 -2.33 15.06 11.24
C ALA A 57 -3.11 13.76 11.06
N ASP A 58 -4.34 13.74 11.57
CA ASP A 58 -5.31 12.67 11.31
C ASP A 58 -6.27 13.15 10.23
N ILE A 59 -6.23 12.51 9.05
CA ILE A 59 -7.04 12.89 7.89
C ILE A 59 -8.54 12.80 8.17
N SER A 60 -8.98 11.93 9.09
CA SER A 60 -10.39 11.78 9.43
C SER A 60 -10.89 12.86 10.37
N LYS A 61 -10.00 13.43 11.19
CA LYS A 61 -10.33 14.40 12.24
C LYS A 61 -10.00 15.85 11.88
N SER A 62 -9.01 16.06 11.00
CA SER A 62 -8.57 17.40 10.62
C SER A 62 -9.72 18.22 10.01
N LYS A 63 -9.93 19.43 10.53
CA LYS A 63 -10.95 20.37 10.04
C LYS A 63 -10.53 21.00 8.71
N ASN A 64 -9.25 21.28 8.54
CA ASN A 64 -8.69 21.91 7.34
C ASN A 64 -7.38 21.25 6.96
N LEU A 65 -7.39 20.54 5.82
CA LEU A 65 -6.21 19.92 5.21
C LEU A 65 -5.59 20.80 4.12
N ASP A 66 -6.31 21.76 3.57
CA ASP A 66 -5.96 22.56 2.38
C ASP A 66 -4.57 23.21 2.54
N LYS A 67 -4.30 23.81 3.72
CA LYS A 67 -3.02 24.46 4.02
C LYS A 67 -1.79 23.58 3.77
N TYR A 68 -1.94 22.26 3.83
CA TYR A 68 -0.86 21.30 3.59
C TYR A 68 -0.73 20.91 2.12
N PHE A 69 -1.80 21.13 1.33
CA PHE A 69 -1.86 20.81 -0.10
C PHE A 69 -1.48 21.99 -0.98
N LYS A 70 -1.43 23.19 -0.39
CA LYS A 70 -1.09 24.44 -1.12
C LYS A 70 0.20 24.30 -1.93
N ARG A 71 0.08 24.56 -3.23
CA ARG A 71 1.17 24.42 -4.22
C ARG A 71 1.71 22.97 -4.34
N ALA A 72 0.95 21.96 -3.97
CA ALA A 72 1.34 20.57 -4.21
C ALA A 72 1.12 20.21 -5.68
N ASP A 73 2.13 19.62 -6.32
CA ASP A 73 1.98 19.06 -7.65
C ASP A 73 1.31 17.68 -7.60
N TYR A 74 1.70 16.87 -6.61
CA TYR A 74 1.24 15.49 -6.48
C TYR A 74 0.77 15.17 -5.07
N VAL A 75 -0.29 14.38 -4.99
CA VAL A 75 -0.76 13.78 -3.75
C VAL A 75 -0.66 12.26 -3.85
N PHE A 76 0.07 11.65 -2.92
CA PHE A 76 0.15 10.21 -2.75
C PHE A 76 -0.64 9.85 -1.49
N HIS A 77 -1.83 9.31 -1.67
CA HIS A 77 -2.75 9.05 -0.57
C HIS A 77 -2.64 7.58 -0.12
N LEU A 78 -1.79 7.37 0.92
CA LEU A 78 -1.54 6.07 1.52
C LEU A 78 -2.08 5.95 2.96
N ALA A 79 -2.51 7.06 3.58
CA ALA A 79 -3.13 7.01 4.89
C ALA A 79 -4.37 6.13 4.87
N GLY A 80 -4.42 5.16 5.77
CA GLY A 80 -5.53 4.24 5.90
C GLY A 80 -5.22 3.12 6.87
N LEU A 81 -6.27 2.47 7.38
CA LEU A 81 -6.17 1.26 8.19
C LEU A 81 -6.22 0.04 7.28
N ALA A 82 -5.32 -0.93 7.46
CA ALA A 82 -5.05 -1.99 6.49
C ALA A 82 -5.20 -3.43 7.02
N GLU A 83 -5.72 -3.64 8.22
CA GLU A 83 -5.84 -4.97 8.82
C GLU A 83 -7.28 -5.49 8.78
N ILE A 84 -7.46 -6.75 8.36
CA ILE A 84 -8.79 -7.37 8.19
C ILE A 84 -9.48 -7.56 9.55
N ILE A 85 -8.85 -8.27 10.49
CA ILE A 85 -9.48 -8.63 11.76
C ILE A 85 -9.85 -7.41 12.62
N PRO A 86 -8.96 -6.40 12.79
CA PRO A 86 -9.34 -5.15 13.44
C PRO A 86 -10.50 -4.42 12.76
N SER A 87 -10.66 -4.55 11.43
CA SER A 87 -11.78 -3.93 10.71
C SER A 87 -13.13 -4.55 11.08
N ILE A 88 -13.14 -5.86 11.36
CA ILE A 88 -14.36 -6.57 11.80
C ILE A 88 -14.72 -6.13 13.23
N LYS A 89 -13.71 -5.95 14.10
CA LYS A 89 -13.91 -5.53 15.48
C LYS A 89 -14.35 -4.07 15.63
N ASN A 90 -13.89 -3.20 14.72
CA ASN A 90 -14.18 -1.78 14.77
C ASN A 90 -14.43 -1.19 13.37
N PRO A 91 -15.52 -1.56 12.68
CA PRO A 91 -15.81 -1.12 11.31
C PRO A 91 -15.98 0.39 11.19
N LYS A 92 -16.57 1.05 12.19
CA LYS A 92 -16.76 2.52 12.22
C LYS A 92 -15.43 3.28 12.12
N LYS A 93 -14.39 2.81 12.83
CA LYS A 93 -13.06 3.41 12.77
C LYS A 93 -12.47 3.31 11.35
N TYR A 94 -12.66 2.15 10.70
CA TYR A 94 -12.19 1.94 9.32
C TYR A 94 -12.95 2.82 8.33
N PHE A 95 -14.28 2.92 8.48
CA PHE A 95 -15.09 3.81 7.65
C PHE A 95 -14.65 5.27 7.79
N ASN A 96 -14.52 5.77 9.01
CA ASN A 96 -14.09 7.14 9.28
C ASN A 96 -12.71 7.43 8.68
N THR A 97 -11.74 6.51 8.80
CA THR A 97 -10.39 6.74 8.29
C THR A 97 -10.32 6.56 6.77
N ASN A 98 -10.80 5.42 6.26
CA ASN A 98 -10.57 5.03 4.86
C ASN A 98 -11.56 5.66 3.88
N VAL A 99 -12.75 6.06 4.34
CA VAL A 99 -13.78 6.68 3.49
C VAL A 99 -13.87 8.18 3.75
N LEU A 100 -14.27 8.61 4.96
CA LEU A 100 -14.40 10.03 5.25
C LEU A 100 -13.07 10.76 5.24
N GLY A 101 -11.99 10.12 5.74
CA GLY A 101 -10.64 10.66 5.61
C GLY A 101 -10.20 10.81 4.16
N THR A 102 -10.50 9.83 3.30
CA THR A 102 -10.22 9.91 1.86
C THR A 102 -11.00 11.03 1.20
N LEU A 103 -12.29 11.21 1.53
CA LEU A 103 -13.08 12.31 1.02
C LEU A 103 -12.42 13.67 1.31
N LYS A 104 -12.02 13.92 2.58
CA LYS A 104 -11.33 15.16 2.95
C LYS A 104 -10.03 15.39 2.19
N VAL A 105 -9.26 14.32 1.94
CA VAL A 105 -8.02 14.41 1.15
C VAL A 105 -8.30 14.76 -0.31
N VAL A 106 -9.31 14.13 -0.91
CA VAL A 106 -9.72 14.38 -2.30
C VAL A 106 -10.24 15.82 -2.46
N GLU A 107 -11.06 16.30 -1.53
CA GLU A 107 -11.57 17.67 -1.53
C GLU A 107 -10.45 18.70 -1.40
N ALA A 108 -9.50 18.49 -0.46
CA ALA A 108 -8.34 19.37 -0.32
C ALA A 108 -7.47 19.38 -1.59
N ALA A 109 -7.22 18.21 -2.19
CA ALA A 109 -6.46 18.10 -3.43
C ALA A 109 -7.14 18.85 -4.60
N LYS A 110 -8.49 18.77 -4.68
CA LYS A 110 -9.29 19.49 -5.68
C LYS A 110 -9.20 21.00 -5.47
N ARG A 111 -9.48 21.49 -4.24
CA ARG A 111 -9.47 22.93 -3.94
C ARG A 111 -8.12 23.57 -4.22
N GLU A 112 -7.02 22.85 -3.99
CA GLU A 112 -5.66 23.35 -4.21
C GLU A 112 -5.10 23.06 -5.61
N GLY A 113 -5.92 22.54 -6.53
CA GLY A 113 -5.55 22.34 -7.94
C GLY A 113 -4.39 21.37 -8.14
N VAL A 114 -4.33 20.29 -7.36
CA VAL A 114 -3.27 19.28 -7.46
C VAL A 114 -3.26 18.64 -8.84
N LYS A 115 -2.08 18.57 -9.49
CA LYS A 115 -1.92 18.02 -10.84
C LYS A 115 -2.32 16.55 -10.95
N LYS A 116 -2.06 15.74 -9.91
CA LYS A 116 -2.47 14.34 -9.87
C LYS A 116 -2.52 13.79 -8.45
N LEU A 117 -3.58 13.03 -8.17
CA LEU A 117 -3.72 12.25 -6.95
C LEU A 117 -3.55 10.75 -7.26
N ILE A 118 -2.69 10.06 -6.52
CA ILE A 118 -2.48 8.62 -6.62
C ILE A 118 -2.95 7.96 -5.32
N TYR A 119 -3.94 7.07 -5.43
CA TYR A 119 -4.59 6.43 -4.31
C TYR A 119 -4.12 4.99 -4.11
N ALA A 120 -3.81 4.64 -2.87
CA ALA A 120 -3.51 3.29 -2.44
C ALA A 120 -4.81 2.52 -2.14
N ALA A 121 -5.38 1.85 -3.13
CA ALA A 121 -6.47 0.90 -2.98
C ALA A 121 -5.96 -0.49 -2.54
N SER A 122 -6.78 -1.53 -2.66
CA SER A 122 -6.43 -2.89 -2.23
C SER A 122 -7.08 -3.94 -3.11
N SER A 123 -6.35 -5.02 -3.40
CA SER A 123 -6.89 -6.24 -4.02
C SER A 123 -7.94 -6.95 -3.15
N SER A 124 -8.07 -6.57 -1.88
CA SER A 124 -9.10 -7.09 -0.97
C SER A 124 -10.54 -6.84 -1.45
N CYS A 125 -10.74 -5.91 -2.39
CA CYS A 125 -12.05 -5.68 -3.02
C CYS A 125 -12.51 -6.86 -3.87
N TYR A 126 -11.58 -7.67 -4.40
CA TYR A 126 -11.92 -8.86 -5.21
C TYR A 126 -12.43 -10.03 -4.37
N GLY A 127 -12.15 -10.05 -3.05
CA GLY A 127 -12.58 -11.10 -2.14
C GLY A 127 -12.07 -12.48 -2.55
N SER A 128 -12.95 -13.27 -3.17
CA SER A 128 -12.65 -14.61 -3.70
C SER A 128 -12.78 -14.60 -5.23
N PRO A 129 -11.78 -14.10 -5.97
CA PRO A 129 -11.84 -14.01 -7.42
C PRO A 129 -11.96 -15.40 -8.05
N LYS A 130 -12.72 -15.50 -9.15
CA LYS A 130 -12.90 -16.75 -9.90
C LYS A 130 -11.81 -16.95 -10.93
N ASN A 131 -11.27 -15.85 -11.50
CA ASN A 131 -10.29 -15.88 -12.58
C ASN A 131 -8.88 -15.52 -12.08
N PHE A 132 -7.89 -16.29 -12.53
CA PHE A 132 -6.48 -16.05 -12.25
C PHE A 132 -5.66 -16.09 -13.54
N PRO A 133 -4.72 -15.14 -13.73
CA PRO A 133 -4.43 -13.99 -12.86
C PRO A 133 -5.59 -13.00 -12.82
N THR A 134 -5.89 -12.45 -11.61
CA THR A 134 -7.01 -11.55 -11.37
C THR A 134 -6.80 -10.21 -12.06
N SER A 135 -7.69 -9.84 -13.00
CA SER A 135 -7.63 -8.56 -13.71
C SER A 135 -8.41 -7.46 -13.01
N GLU A 136 -8.22 -6.20 -13.43
CA GLU A 136 -8.97 -5.05 -12.91
C GLU A 136 -10.47 -5.10 -13.26
N LYS A 137 -10.86 -5.95 -14.22
CA LYS A 137 -12.25 -6.22 -14.63
C LYS A 137 -12.94 -7.29 -13.81
N GLU A 138 -12.19 -7.97 -12.91
CA GLU A 138 -12.77 -9.01 -12.05
C GLU A 138 -13.89 -8.44 -11.20
N LYS A 139 -14.93 -9.25 -10.96
CA LYS A 139 -16.09 -8.87 -10.14
C LYS A 139 -15.63 -8.51 -8.72
N ILE A 140 -16.17 -7.41 -8.21
CA ILE A 140 -15.96 -7.00 -6.83
C ILE A 140 -16.81 -7.88 -5.91
N ASP A 141 -16.15 -8.53 -4.95
CA ASP A 141 -16.77 -9.50 -4.02
C ASP A 141 -16.23 -9.28 -2.59
N ILE A 142 -16.73 -8.23 -1.97
CA ILE A 142 -16.21 -7.75 -0.69
C ILE A 142 -16.59 -8.69 0.44
N LYS A 143 -15.60 -9.17 1.20
CA LYS A 143 -15.79 -10.15 2.30
C LYS A 143 -15.67 -9.57 3.71
N HIS A 144 -15.16 -8.34 3.87
CA HIS A 144 -14.91 -7.73 5.19
C HIS A 144 -14.84 -6.20 5.12
N PRO A 145 -15.04 -5.50 6.27
CA PRO A 145 -15.10 -4.02 6.31
C PRO A 145 -13.86 -3.32 5.76
N TYR A 146 -12.65 -3.86 5.95
CA TYR A 146 -11.44 -3.28 5.34
C TYR A 146 -11.55 -3.24 3.81
N GLY A 147 -11.92 -4.36 3.17
CA GLY A 147 -12.10 -4.41 1.71
C GLY A 147 -13.16 -3.42 1.24
N LEU A 148 -14.30 -3.33 1.96
CA LEU A 148 -15.36 -2.39 1.67
C LEU A 148 -14.87 -0.93 1.73
N THR A 149 -14.22 -0.54 2.82
CA THR A 149 -13.80 0.85 3.00
C THR A 149 -12.69 1.27 2.03
N LYS A 150 -11.80 0.36 1.63
CA LYS A 150 -10.80 0.63 0.58
C LYS A 150 -11.44 0.78 -0.79
N PHE A 151 -12.44 -0.04 -1.10
CA PHE A 151 -13.20 0.06 -2.35
C PHE A 151 -14.03 1.35 -2.41
N LEU A 152 -14.73 1.72 -1.33
CA LEU A 152 -15.47 2.98 -1.26
C LEU A 152 -14.54 4.20 -1.43
N GLY A 153 -13.36 4.20 -0.80
CA GLY A 153 -12.35 5.23 -1.01
C GLY A 153 -11.87 5.30 -2.46
N GLU A 154 -11.68 4.16 -3.13
CA GLU A 154 -11.36 4.10 -4.56
C GLU A 154 -12.47 4.72 -5.41
N GLN A 155 -13.73 4.40 -5.14
CA GLN A 155 -14.87 4.96 -5.87
C GLN A 155 -14.99 6.47 -5.68
N LEU A 156 -14.76 6.99 -4.46
CA LEU A 156 -14.70 8.43 -4.22
C LEU A 156 -13.63 9.10 -5.09
N VAL A 157 -12.40 8.59 -5.06
CA VAL A 157 -11.29 9.14 -5.85
C VAL A 157 -11.64 9.18 -7.34
N LEU A 158 -12.14 8.06 -7.89
CA LEU A 158 -12.47 7.95 -9.32
C LEU A 158 -13.64 8.86 -9.72
N LYS A 159 -14.69 8.98 -8.89
CA LYS A 159 -15.84 9.83 -9.18
C LYS A 159 -15.50 11.32 -9.09
N TYR A 160 -14.65 11.72 -8.15
CA TYR A 160 -14.14 13.09 -8.11
C TYR A 160 -13.33 13.45 -9.34
N ALA A 161 -12.59 12.49 -9.91
CA ALA A 161 -11.87 12.73 -11.16
C ALA A 161 -12.82 13.05 -12.31
N THR A 162 -13.85 12.23 -12.49
CA THR A 162 -14.79 12.38 -13.61
C THR A 162 -15.68 13.61 -13.44
N ASN A 163 -16.16 13.88 -12.22
CA ASN A 163 -17.12 14.95 -12.00
C ASN A 163 -16.48 16.35 -11.86
N PHE A 164 -15.18 16.39 -11.49
CA PHE A 164 -14.51 17.65 -11.17
C PHE A 164 -13.16 17.83 -11.89
N ASN A 165 -12.91 17.04 -12.94
CA ASN A 165 -11.68 17.09 -13.72
C ASN A 165 -10.38 17.01 -12.90
N MET A 166 -10.41 16.24 -11.79
CA MET A 166 -9.24 16.03 -10.93
C MET A 166 -8.47 14.77 -11.36
N PRO A 167 -7.30 14.91 -12.00
CA PRO A 167 -6.53 13.76 -12.47
C PRO A 167 -6.16 12.82 -11.32
N ASN A 168 -6.49 11.55 -11.45
CA ASN A 168 -6.13 10.54 -10.45
C ASN A 168 -5.82 9.17 -11.04
N ILE A 169 -5.16 8.35 -10.22
CA ILE A 169 -4.89 6.92 -10.45
C ILE A 169 -5.15 6.15 -9.17
N SER A 170 -5.77 4.99 -9.29
CA SER A 170 -5.95 4.05 -8.19
C SER A 170 -5.10 2.81 -8.38
N PHE A 171 -4.40 2.38 -7.32
CA PHE A 171 -3.61 1.17 -7.31
C PHE A 171 -4.18 0.13 -6.35
N ARG A 172 -4.63 -1.02 -6.85
CA ARG A 172 -5.03 -2.18 -6.06
C ARG A 172 -3.81 -3.02 -5.73
N PHE A 173 -3.27 -2.84 -4.53
CA PHE A 173 -2.09 -3.59 -4.09
C PHE A 173 -2.42 -5.03 -3.78
N PHE A 174 -1.53 -5.93 -4.23
CA PHE A 174 -1.44 -7.29 -3.73
C PHE A 174 -0.54 -7.32 -2.47
N ASN A 175 0.18 -8.40 -2.20
CA ASN A 175 0.89 -8.51 -0.92
C ASN A 175 2.25 -7.79 -0.98
N VAL A 176 2.32 -6.61 -0.41
CA VAL A 176 3.56 -5.80 -0.39
C VAL A 176 4.48 -6.26 0.73
N TYR A 177 5.78 -6.37 0.45
CA TYR A 177 6.81 -6.67 1.45
C TYR A 177 8.05 -5.80 1.22
N GLY A 178 8.92 -5.67 2.24
CA GLY A 178 10.14 -4.87 2.13
C GLY A 178 10.58 -4.27 3.47
N PRO A 179 11.59 -3.37 3.49
CA PRO A 179 12.08 -2.72 4.69
C PRO A 179 10.98 -1.88 5.37
N ARG A 180 11.08 -1.76 6.70
CA ARG A 180 10.10 -1.05 7.56
C ARG A 180 8.72 -1.68 7.61
N LEU A 181 8.59 -2.93 7.17
CA LEU A 181 7.38 -3.71 7.33
C LEU A 181 6.99 -3.81 8.82
N ASN A 182 5.69 -3.69 9.12
CA ASN A 182 5.22 -3.81 10.50
C ASN A 182 5.41 -5.24 11.03
N MET A 183 6.26 -5.39 12.04
CA MET A 183 6.52 -6.65 12.75
C MET A 183 5.69 -6.77 14.04
N SER A 184 5.01 -5.71 14.44
CA SER A 184 4.18 -5.67 15.65
C SER A 184 2.71 -5.90 15.29
N GLY A 185 2.04 -6.71 16.09
CA GLY A 185 0.62 -6.98 15.95
C GLY A 185 0.31 -8.47 15.76
N GLN A 186 -0.84 -8.86 16.30
CA GLN A 186 -1.33 -10.25 16.26
C GLN A 186 -1.64 -10.71 14.81
N TYR A 187 -1.82 -9.77 13.90
CA TYR A 187 -2.25 -10.01 12.51
C TYR A 187 -1.25 -9.50 11.48
N SER A 188 0.03 -9.39 11.84
CA SER A 188 1.09 -9.03 10.89
C SER A 188 1.08 -9.95 9.67
N ALA A 189 1.41 -9.40 8.50
CA ALA A 189 1.58 -10.18 7.28
C ALA A 189 2.69 -11.24 7.46
N VAL A 190 2.66 -12.30 6.67
CA VAL A 190 3.58 -13.45 6.79
C VAL A 190 5.06 -13.04 6.89
N PHE A 191 5.49 -12.06 6.08
CA PHE A 191 6.86 -11.54 6.11
C PHE A 191 7.23 -10.89 7.45
N GLY A 192 6.32 -10.09 8.02
CA GLY A 192 6.55 -9.45 9.33
C GLY A 192 6.66 -10.47 10.45
N ASN A 193 5.81 -11.50 10.43
CA ASN A 193 5.85 -12.60 11.40
C ASN A 193 7.14 -13.40 11.26
N PHE A 194 7.51 -13.81 10.04
CA PHE A 194 8.74 -14.60 9.80
C PHE A 194 10.00 -13.80 10.18
N LEU A 195 10.08 -12.53 9.83
CA LEU A 195 11.21 -11.68 10.19
C LEU A 195 11.33 -11.54 11.72
N LYS A 196 10.23 -11.30 12.43
CA LYS A 196 10.19 -11.26 13.90
C LYS A 196 10.65 -12.59 14.50
N GLN A 197 10.12 -13.70 14.02
CA GLN A 197 10.43 -15.03 14.51
C GLN A 197 11.90 -15.39 14.27
N ARG A 198 12.46 -15.07 13.10
CA ARG A 198 13.89 -15.24 12.82
C ARG A 198 14.78 -14.43 13.76
N ARG A 199 14.45 -13.16 13.98
CA ARG A 199 15.21 -12.28 14.90
C ARG A 199 15.16 -12.72 16.36
N THR A 200 14.13 -13.48 16.74
CA THR A 200 13.95 -14.00 18.10
C THR A 200 14.22 -15.50 18.22
N ASN A 201 14.86 -16.12 17.23
CA ASN A 201 15.16 -17.55 17.15
C ASN A 201 13.95 -18.47 17.42
N LYS A 202 12.74 -18.01 17.07
CA LYS A 202 11.50 -18.79 17.19
C LYS A 202 11.19 -19.53 15.88
N PRO A 203 10.50 -20.69 15.94
CA PRO A 203 10.05 -21.38 14.74
C PRO A 203 9.12 -20.52 13.91
N LEU A 204 9.24 -20.58 12.57
CA LEU A 204 8.35 -19.93 11.63
C LEU A 204 6.97 -20.58 11.67
N THR A 205 5.94 -19.81 12.01
CA THR A 205 4.56 -20.32 12.09
C THR A 205 3.89 -20.31 10.72
N ILE A 206 3.55 -21.49 10.22
CA ILE A 206 2.88 -21.71 8.94
C ILE A 206 1.44 -22.11 9.21
N VAL A 207 0.48 -21.31 8.67
CA VAL A 207 -0.94 -21.61 8.78
C VAL A 207 -1.33 -22.72 7.80
N GLY A 208 -2.03 -23.75 8.25
CA GLY A 208 -2.40 -24.90 7.45
C GLY A 208 -1.17 -25.68 6.98
N ASP A 209 -1.20 -26.17 5.75
CA ASP A 209 -0.10 -26.94 5.11
C ASP A 209 0.95 -26.05 4.39
N GLY A 210 0.74 -24.72 4.38
CA GLY A 210 1.64 -23.77 3.73
C GLY A 210 1.64 -23.80 2.20
N LYS A 211 0.74 -24.54 1.57
CA LYS A 211 0.62 -24.63 0.09
C LYS A 211 -0.12 -23.43 -0.52
N GLN A 212 -0.85 -22.66 0.30
CA GLN A 212 -1.52 -21.45 -0.18
C GLN A 212 -0.52 -20.48 -0.78
N THR A 213 -0.91 -19.85 -1.91
CA THR A 213 -0.04 -18.96 -2.68
C THR A 213 -0.49 -17.50 -2.60
N ARG A 214 0.47 -16.60 -2.68
CA ARG A 214 0.24 -15.16 -2.75
C ARG A 214 1.15 -14.54 -3.81
N ASP A 215 0.67 -13.47 -4.40
CA ASP A 215 1.49 -12.59 -5.22
C ASP A 215 2.15 -11.56 -4.29
N PHE A 216 3.46 -11.67 -4.14
CA PHE A 216 4.26 -10.78 -3.30
C PHE A 216 5.05 -9.80 -4.15
N ILE A 217 4.88 -8.50 -3.92
CA ILE A 217 5.61 -7.42 -4.58
C ILE A 217 6.52 -6.70 -3.60
N HIS A 218 7.78 -6.47 -4.02
CA HIS A 218 8.70 -5.66 -3.21
C HIS A 218 8.30 -4.18 -3.22
N VAL A 219 8.45 -3.50 -2.08
CA VAL A 219 8.04 -2.10 -1.93
C VAL A 219 8.77 -1.14 -2.87
N ASP A 220 10.02 -1.43 -3.25
CA ASP A 220 10.77 -0.60 -4.21
C ASP A 220 10.14 -0.67 -5.62
N ASP A 221 9.72 -1.86 -6.07
CA ASP A 221 9.00 -2.00 -7.34
C ASP A 221 7.66 -1.26 -7.29
N LEU A 222 6.94 -1.37 -6.16
CA LEU A 222 5.69 -0.68 -5.95
C LEU A 222 5.88 0.84 -5.98
N THR A 223 6.85 1.40 -5.25
CA THR A 223 7.12 2.85 -5.25
C THR A 223 7.60 3.35 -6.61
N ASN A 224 8.32 2.52 -7.38
CA ASN A 224 8.67 2.82 -8.77
C ASN A 224 7.42 3.01 -9.65
N ALA A 225 6.38 2.16 -9.48
CA ALA A 225 5.11 2.32 -10.21
C ALA A 225 4.45 3.67 -9.87
N PHE A 226 4.45 4.09 -8.60
CA PHE A 226 3.94 5.41 -8.22
C PHE A 226 4.64 6.55 -8.95
N ILE A 227 5.96 6.51 -9.01
CA ILE A 227 6.75 7.56 -9.70
C ILE A 227 6.48 7.57 -11.20
N LYS A 228 6.42 6.39 -11.83
CA LYS A 228 6.13 6.29 -13.28
C LYS A 228 4.75 6.83 -13.63
N VAL A 229 3.72 6.47 -12.84
CA VAL A 229 2.36 6.97 -13.04
C VAL A 229 2.24 8.47 -12.77
N ALA A 230 2.93 8.99 -11.75
CA ALA A 230 2.94 10.42 -11.49
C ALA A 230 3.52 11.23 -12.67
N LYS A 231 4.50 10.66 -13.39
CA LYS A 231 5.13 11.27 -14.59
C LYS A 231 4.31 11.13 -15.87
N SER A 232 3.41 10.16 -15.94
CA SER A 232 2.62 9.87 -17.14
C SER A 232 1.46 10.86 -17.33
N ASN A 233 0.89 10.89 -18.53
CA ASN A 233 -0.34 11.62 -18.82
C ASN A 233 -1.60 10.80 -18.53
N LEU A 234 -1.45 9.61 -17.97
CA LEU A 234 -2.57 8.73 -17.63
C LEU A 234 -3.39 9.33 -16.49
N VAL A 235 -4.70 9.27 -16.62
CA VAL A 235 -5.67 9.76 -15.63
C VAL A 235 -6.85 8.79 -15.54
N ASN A 236 -7.51 8.78 -14.41
CA ASN A 236 -8.78 8.06 -14.18
C ASN A 236 -8.67 6.55 -14.47
N LYS A 237 -7.55 5.95 -14.09
CA LYS A 237 -7.27 4.53 -14.30
C LYS A 237 -7.12 3.79 -12.98
N ILE A 238 -7.48 2.51 -13.02
CA ILE A 238 -7.22 1.54 -11.95
C ILE A 238 -6.17 0.57 -12.47
N TYR A 239 -5.19 0.23 -11.64
CA TYR A 239 -4.18 -0.77 -11.93
C TYR A 239 -3.97 -1.72 -10.75
N ASN A 240 -3.83 -2.99 -11.05
CA ASN A 240 -3.30 -3.97 -10.11
C ASN A 240 -1.79 -3.78 -9.96
N LEU A 241 -1.31 -3.79 -8.71
CA LEU A 241 0.11 -3.83 -8.40
C LEU A 241 0.46 -5.12 -7.63
N GLY A 242 1.10 -6.02 -8.32
CA GLY A 242 1.66 -7.28 -7.85
C GLY A 242 2.94 -7.60 -8.62
N SER A 243 3.55 -8.74 -8.30
CA SER A 243 4.68 -9.26 -9.08
C SER A 243 4.24 -9.97 -10.35
N GLY A 244 2.97 -10.36 -10.45
CA GLY A 244 2.46 -11.25 -11.49
C GLY A 244 2.96 -12.69 -11.35
N LYS A 245 3.45 -13.08 -10.17
CA LYS A 245 3.95 -14.43 -9.86
C LYS A 245 3.43 -14.90 -8.51
N GLU A 246 3.02 -16.15 -8.44
CA GLU A 246 2.59 -16.78 -7.19
C GLU A 246 3.79 -17.38 -6.45
N THR A 247 3.77 -17.24 -5.15
CA THR A 247 4.74 -17.89 -4.26
C THR A 247 4.01 -18.52 -3.08
N SER A 248 4.26 -19.81 -2.79
CA SER A 248 3.69 -20.49 -1.65
C SER A 248 4.31 -20.02 -0.32
N ILE A 249 3.54 -20.11 0.77
CA ILE A 249 4.04 -19.78 2.11
C ILE A 249 5.22 -20.69 2.49
N ASN A 250 5.19 -21.98 2.09
CA ASN A 250 6.33 -22.90 2.29
C ASN A 250 7.60 -22.41 1.60
N LYS A 251 7.49 -21.90 0.34
CA LYS A 251 8.65 -21.34 -0.36
C LYS A 251 9.22 -20.12 0.36
N ILE A 252 8.35 -19.23 0.86
CA ILE A 252 8.78 -18.08 1.67
C ILE A 252 9.48 -18.56 2.95
N ALA A 253 8.90 -19.52 3.68
CA ALA A 253 9.52 -20.08 4.89
C ALA A 253 10.89 -20.69 4.62
N ASN A 254 11.06 -21.41 3.48
CA ASN A 254 12.36 -21.95 3.06
C ASN A 254 13.39 -20.84 2.83
N LEU A 255 13.01 -19.73 2.20
CA LEU A 255 13.90 -18.58 1.95
C LEU A 255 14.31 -17.87 3.25
N PHE A 256 13.42 -17.82 4.24
CA PHE A 256 13.76 -17.28 5.58
C PHE A 256 14.67 -18.21 6.37
N GLY A 257 14.58 -19.53 6.11
CA GLY A 257 15.31 -20.57 6.85
C GLY A 257 14.85 -20.73 8.30
N GLY A 258 15.34 -21.77 8.97
CA GLY A 258 15.04 -22.07 10.36
C GLY A 258 13.92 -23.11 10.54
N LYS A 259 13.64 -23.44 11.82
CA LYS A 259 12.61 -24.42 12.19
C LYS A 259 11.22 -23.92 11.81
N LYS A 260 10.32 -24.82 11.43
CA LYS A 260 8.93 -24.54 11.06
C LYS A 260 7.99 -25.14 12.08
N LYS A 261 6.86 -24.43 12.33
CA LYS A 261 5.75 -24.90 13.16
C LYS A 261 4.46 -24.69 12.40
N PHE A 262 3.76 -25.77 12.07
CA PHE A 262 2.45 -25.70 11.44
C PHE A 262 1.37 -25.45 12.49
N ILE A 263 0.42 -24.55 12.18
CA ILE A 263 -0.70 -24.19 13.05
C ILE A 263 -2.02 -24.36 12.30
N PRO A 264 -3.15 -24.52 12.99
CA PRO A 264 -4.45 -24.76 12.37
C PRO A 264 -4.79 -23.75 11.27
N LYS A 265 -5.48 -24.21 10.25
CA LYS A 265 -5.92 -23.40 9.11
C LYS A 265 -6.93 -22.34 9.57
N ARG A 266 -6.79 -21.14 9.03
CA ARG A 266 -7.75 -20.05 9.27
C ARG A 266 -9.02 -20.24 8.43
N PRO A 267 -10.20 -20.05 9.01
CA PRO A 267 -11.45 -20.07 8.24
C PRO A 267 -11.40 -19.01 7.12
N ARG A 268 -11.92 -19.37 5.95
CA ARG A 268 -12.08 -18.45 4.80
C ARG A 268 -10.78 -17.80 4.29
N GLU A 269 -9.62 -18.35 4.60
CA GLU A 269 -8.37 -17.87 4.02
C GLU A 269 -8.31 -18.25 2.53
N PRO A 270 -8.09 -17.29 1.59
CA PRO A 270 -7.98 -17.58 0.18
C PRO A 270 -6.84 -18.56 -0.10
N LYS A 271 -7.11 -19.59 -0.91
CA LYS A 271 -6.08 -20.55 -1.32
C LYS A 271 -5.03 -19.90 -2.23
N ARG A 272 -5.46 -18.93 -3.03
CA ARG A 272 -4.68 -18.36 -4.13
C ARG A 272 -4.85 -16.84 -4.24
N SER A 273 -3.80 -16.11 -4.63
CA SER A 273 -3.86 -14.68 -4.95
C SER A 273 -2.77 -14.35 -5.97
N LEU A 274 -3.17 -13.91 -7.18
CA LEU A 274 -2.28 -13.62 -8.29
C LEU A 274 -2.82 -12.43 -9.09
N ALA A 275 -2.01 -11.38 -9.25
CA ALA A 275 -2.34 -10.18 -10.02
C ALA A 275 -2.14 -10.39 -11.52
N ASN A 276 -3.11 -9.97 -12.31
CA ASN A 276 -2.85 -9.63 -13.71
C ASN A 276 -2.28 -8.21 -13.77
N ILE A 277 -1.04 -8.08 -14.19
CA ILE A 277 -0.34 -6.80 -14.31
C ILE A 277 -0.14 -6.36 -15.77
N SER A 278 -0.81 -7.00 -16.73
CA SER A 278 -0.65 -6.72 -18.16
C SER A 278 -1.03 -5.29 -18.51
N LYS A 279 -2.07 -4.75 -17.87
CA LYS A 279 -2.54 -3.38 -18.11
C LYS A 279 -1.47 -2.35 -17.76
N ILE A 280 -0.92 -2.40 -16.55
CA ILE A 280 0.11 -1.44 -16.14
C ILE A 280 1.41 -1.62 -16.93
N LYS A 281 1.79 -2.86 -17.28
CA LYS A 281 2.94 -3.14 -18.16
C LYS A 281 2.79 -2.43 -19.50
N LYS A 282 1.61 -2.53 -20.12
CA LYS A 282 1.29 -1.89 -21.41
C LYS A 282 1.32 -0.38 -21.29
N ASP A 283 0.63 0.19 -20.29
CA ASP A 283 0.32 1.63 -20.26
C ASP A 283 1.52 2.50 -19.83
N ILE A 284 2.44 1.99 -19.01
CA ILE A 284 3.60 2.75 -18.51
C ILE A 284 4.94 2.00 -18.61
N HIS A 285 4.98 0.90 -19.37
CA HIS A 285 6.20 0.06 -19.52
C HIS A 285 6.85 -0.27 -18.17
N TRP A 286 6.01 -0.55 -17.15
CA TRP A 286 6.44 -0.94 -15.81
C TRP A 286 6.41 -2.46 -15.65
N LYS A 287 7.44 -3.01 -15.03
CA LYS A 287 7.49 -4.40 -14.58
C LYS A 287 8.21 -4.48 -13.24
N PRO A 288 7.85 -5.42 -12.35
CA PRO A 288 8.62 -5.69 -11.15
C PRO A 288 9.98 -6.27 -11.54
N THR A 289 11.02 -5.85 -10.83
CA THR A 289 12.41 -6.21 -11.10
C THR A 289 13.04 -7.04 -9.98
N ILE A 290 12.52 -6.92 -8.75
CA ILE A 290 13.07 -7.58 -7.57
C ILE A 290 12.40 -8.95 -7.43
N THR A 291 13.22 -10.00 -7.53
CA THR A 291 12.75 -11.38 -7.29
C THR A 291 12.46 -11.60 -5.81
N ILE A 292 11.60 -12.59 -5.51
CA ILE A 292 11.27 -12.93 -4.12
C ILE A 292 12.51 -13.36 -3.31
N GLN A 293 13.45 -14.07 -3.95
CA GLN A 293 14.72 -14.48 -3.35
C GLN A 293 15.56 -13.27 -2.95
N GLU A 294 15.74 -12.35 -3.89
CA GLU A 294 16.50 -11.12 -3.65
C GLU A 294 15.85 -10.25 -2.58
N GLY A 295 14.52 -10.07 -2.60
CA GLY A 295 13.80 -9.29 -1.61
C GLY A 295 13.92 -9.87 -0.20
N VAL A 296 13.81 -11.20 -0.03
CA VAL A 296 14.03 -11.87 1.26
C VAL A 296 15.48 -11.71 1.71
N ARG A 297 16.45 -11.89 0.81
CA ARG A 297 17.88 -11.69 1.12
C ARG A 297 18.17 -10.28 1.65
N ARG A 298 17.58 -9.24 1.03
CA ARG A 298 17.68 -7.84 1.52
C ARG A 298 17.07 -7.67 2.91
N LEU A 299 15.91 -8.27 3.17
CA LEU A 299 15.26 -8.20 4.48
C LEU A 299 16.04 -8.87 5.62
N LEU A 300 16.75 -9.96 5.31
CA LEU A 300 17.54 -10.70 6.30
C LEU A 300 18.89 -10.03 6.60
N LYS A 301 19.40 -9.16 5.74
CA LYS A 301 20.62 -8.38 5.94
C LYS A 301 20.43 -7.13 6.81
N ASN A 302 19.19 -6.62 6.87
CA ASN A 302 18.77 -5.46 7.66
C ASN A 302 18.09 -5.91 8.98
#